data_5abef86c5b49c60f5b858cf7b7c2ea4a
#
_entry.id   5abef86c5b49c60f5b858cf7b7c2ea4a
#
_cell.length_a   1.000
_cell.length_b   1.000
_cell.length_c   1.000
_cell.angle_alpha   90.00
_cell.angle_beta   90.00
_cell.angle_gamma   90.00
#
_symmetry.space_group_name_H-M   'P 1'
#
loop_
_entity.id
_entity.type
_entity.pdbx_description
1 polymer ?
#
loop_
_entity_poly.entity_id
_entity_poly.type
_entity_poly.pdbx_seq_one_letter_code
_entity_poly.pdbx_strand_id
1 'polypeptide(L)'
;MDYDKLIAPAAAAMRPSGIRKFFDLAAEMPECISLGVGEPDFKTPWAVREAGIESLEHGRTRYTSNAGLKELRAEIARYLDRRMGLKYDPAKEVLVTVGGSEAIDMCIRTLVQPGDEVIIPEPCFVCYEPITTLSGGVPVHVACRQEDEFRLRADALKAAITPKTKLLIMPFPNNPSGAVMEREDLEAIAEVLRGTNIMVLSDEIYAELNYGLQNHVSIATLPGMAERTVVVNGFSKTYAMTGWRLGYACGPAPIIRIMTKIHQSAIMSAPTTSQYAAITALKDCDGEIERMRNEYNMRRRLVVKSFNDMGLSCFEPRGAFYAFPCIKSSGMSSEEFCTKLLEQKHVAIIPGNAFGASGEGYARVSYAYSVEHLMEAIRRIREFLNENCK
;
A
#
# COMPACT_ATOMS: atom_id res chain seq x y z
N MET A 1 12.99 16.61 -34.38
CA MET A 1 13.24 15.32 -33.73
C MET A 1 11.88 14.70 -33.42
N ASP A 2 11.65 13.45 -33.76
CA ASP A 2 10.38 12.77 -33.53
C ASP A 2 10.51 12.00 -32.20
N TYR A 3 10.07 12.58 -31.12
CA TYR A 3 10.23 12.03 -29.76
C TYR A 3 9.43 10.75 -29.55
N ASP A 4 8.29 10.57 -30.21
CA ASP A 4 7.46 9.38 -30.09
C ASP A 4 8.19 8.11 -30.55
N LYS A 5 9.10 8.23 -31.52
CA LYS A 5 9.97 7.14 -31.99
C LYS A 5 11.16 6.85 -31.09
N LEU A 6 11.49 7.78 -30.18
CA LEU A 6 12.64 7.66 -29.27
C LEU A 6 12.24 7.13 -27.91
N ILE A 7 10.98 7.27 -27.51
CA ILE A 7 10.45 6.81 -26.24
C ILE A 7 10.27 5.29 -26.27
N ALA A 8 10.74 4.60 -25.23
CA ALA A 8 10.55 3.17 -25.10
C ALA A 8 9.05 2.81 -25.11
N PRO A 9 8.58 1.83 -25.90
CA PRO A 9 7.15 1.51 -26.02
C PRO A 9 6.47 1.20 -24.69
N ALA A 10 7.13 0.49 -23.79
CA ALA A 10 6.60 0.19 -22.46
C ALA A 10 6.37 1.47 -21.61
N ALA A 11 7.26 2.45 -21.73
CA ALA A 11 7.10 3.74 -21.05
C ALA A 11 5.97 4.58 -21.67
N ALA A 12 5.88 4.60 -23.01
CA ALA A 12 4.81 5.31 -23.72
C ALA A 12 3.42 4.74 -23.43
N ALA A 13 3.32 3.43 -23.20
CA ALA A 13 2.07 2.73 -22.88
C ALA A 13 1.57 2.98 -21.45
N MET A 14 2.40 3.58 -20.57
CA MET A 14 1.98 3.86 -19.18
C MET A 14 0.85 4.90 -19.16
N ARG A 15 -0.22 4.55 -18.46
CA ARG A 15 -1.34 5.48 -18.27
C ARG A 15 -1.03 6.44 -17.12
N PRO A 16 -1.40 7.73 -17.26
CA PRO A 16 -1.37 8.65 -16.12
C PRO A 16 -2.18 8.10 -14.95
N SER A 17 -1.70 8.33 -13.73
CA SER A 17 -2.43 7.90 -12.54
C SER A 17 -3.80 8.58 -12.46
N GLY A 18 -4.88 7.79 -12.48
CA GLY A 18 -6.25 8.30 -12.29
C GLY A 18 -6.45 9.01 -10.94
N ILE A 19 -5.64 8.66 -9.95
CA ILE A 19 -5.62 9.31 -8.63
C ILE A 19 -5.13 10.76 -8.74
N ARG A 20 -4.07 10.99 -9.54
CA ARG A 20 -3.43 12.32 -9.66
C ARG A 20 -4.35 13.35 -10.27
N LYS A 21 -5.15 12.98 -11.27
CA LYS A 21 -6.16 13.85 -11.91
C LYS A 21 -7.06 14.51 -10.86
N PHE A 22 -7.56 13.74 -9.90
CA PHE A 22 -8.45 14.25 -8.85
C PHE A 22 -7.71 15.12 -7.82
N PHE A 23 -6.43 14.86 -7.56
CA PHE A 23 -5.62 15.72 -6.70
C PHE A 23 -5.35 17.08 -7.32
N ASP A 24 -4.98 17.09 -8.60
CA ASP A 24 -4.68 18.33 -9.31
C ASP A 24 -5.94 19.20 -9.40
N LEU A 25 -7.11 18.63 -9.72
CA LEU A 25 -8.38 19.34 -9.72
C LEU A 25 -8.78 19.87 -8.32
N ALA A 26 -8.60 19.07 -7.28
CA ALA A 26 -8.90 19.49 -5.92
C ALA A 26 -7.99 20.63 -5.42
N ALA A 27 -6.73 20.64 -5.85
CA ALA A 27 -5.76 21.68 -5.49
C ALA A 27 -6.09 23.05 -6.08
N GLU A 28 -6.83 23.11 -7.19
CA GLU A 28 -7.29 24.33 -7.83
C GLU A 28 -8.54 24.95 -7.16
N MET A 29 -9.17 24.21 -6.23
CA MET A 29 -10.41 24.61 -5.55
C MET A 29 -10.15 24.97 -4.08
N PRO A 30 -10.16 26.27 -3.68
CA PRO A 30 -9.77 26.70 -2.32
C PRO A 30 -10.61 26.10 -1.18
N GLU A 31 -11.88 25.75 -1.44
CA GLU A 31 -12.81 25.22 -0.43
C GLU A 31 -13.01 23.69 -0.56
N CYS A 32 -12.16 23.02 -1.31
CA CYS A 32 -12.27 21.59 -1.51
C CYS A 32 -11.81 20.81 -0.27
N ILE A 33 -12.66 19.90 0.20
CA ILE A 33 -12.30 18.91 1.20
C ILE A 33 -11.82 17.65 0.45
N SER A 34 -10.51 17.41 0.46
CA SER A 34 -9.95 16.24 -0.18
C SER A 34 -9.88 15.08 0.82
N LEU A 35 -10.62 13.99 0.54
CA LEU A 35 -10.52 12.71 1.21
C LEU A 35 -9.80 11.68 0.31
N GLY A 36 -9.08 12.15 -0.69
CA GLY A 36 -8.39 11.32 -1.66
C GLY A 36 -6.95 10.96 -1.28
N VAL A 37 -6.28 11.77 -0.45
CA VAL A 37 -4.85 11.58 -0.15
C VAL A 37 -4.63 10.36 0.74
N GLY A 38 -3.67 9.53 0.37
CA GLY A 38 -3.29 8.32 1.09
C GLY A 38 -2.13 8.55 2.06
N GLU A 39 -2.21 9.58 2.92
CA GLU A 39 -1.19 9.90 3.91
C GLU A 39 -1.79 10.01 5.32
N PRO A 40 -1.03 9.60 6.37
CA PRO A 40 -1.40 9.92 7.73
C PRO A 40 -1.52 11.44 7.93
N ASP A 41 -2.58 11.88 8.63
CA ASP A 41 -2.75 13.29 9.05
C ASP A 41 -2.00 13.64 10.34
N PHE A 42 -1.36 12.65 10.94
CA PHE A 42 -0.47 12.84 12.08
C PHE A 42 0.90 13.35 11.64
N LYS A 43 1.50 14.17 12.47
CA LYS A 43 2.92 14.49 12.34
C LYS A 43 3.75 13.29 12.76
N THR A 44 4.88 13.06 12.08
CA THR A 44 5.90 12.12 12.55
C THR A 44 6.17 12.34 14.04
N PRO A 45 6.23 11.30 14.90
CA PRO A 45 6.47 11.42 16.34
C PRO A 45 7.68 12.30 16.65
N TRP A 46 7.61 13.08 17.74
CA TRP A 46 8.66 14.05 18.04
C TRP A 46 10.03 13.40 18.19
N ALA A 47 10.14 12.30 18.94
CA ALA A 47 11.39 11.58 19.13
C ALA A 47 12.06 11.17 17.81
N VAL A 48 11.26 10.79 16.81
CA VAL A 48 11.73 10.44 15.45
C VAL A 48 12.28 11.68 14.73
N ARG A 49 11.55 12.80 14.81
CA ARG A 49 12.01 14.08 14.22
C ARG A 49 13.28 14.59 14.88
N GLU A 50 13.33 14.52 16.19
CA GLU A 50 14.50 14.92 17.00
C GLU A 50 15.73 14.09 16.62
N ALA A 51 15.63 12.77 16.52
CA ALA A 51 16.72 11.91 16.06
C ALA A 51 17.20 12.25 14.63
N GLY A 52 16.27 12.68 13.76
CA GLY A 52 16.63 13.20 12.43
C GLY A 52 17.43 14.50 12.51
N ILE A 53 17.02 15.45 13.36
CA ILE A 53 17.74 16.71 13.61
C ILE A 53 19.13 16.44 14.17
N GLU A 54 19.23 15.62 15.21
CA GLU A 54 20.51 15.22 15.82
C GLU A 54 21.47 14.58 14.82
N SER A 55 20.94 13.79 13.88
CA SER A 55 21.77 13.18 12.84
C SER A 55 22.45 14.24 11.96
N LEU A 56 21.77 15.35 11.68
CA LEU A 56 22.31 16.47 10.91
C LEU A 56 23.30 17.29 11.77
N GLU A 57 22.98 17.59 13.02
CA GLU A 57 23.86 18.32 13.95
C GLU A 57 25.19 17.61 14.18
N HIS A 58 25.15 16.25 14.20
CA HIS A 58 26.39 15.45 14.32
C HIS A 58 27.08 15.18 12.96
N GLY A 59 26.64 15.84 11.86
CA GLY A 59 27.26 15.72 10.55
C GLY A 59 27.11 14.30 9.92
N ARG A 60 26.09 13.53 10.28
CA ARG A 60 25.84 12.19 9.74
C ARG A 60 25.20 12.28 8.35
N THR A 61 25.93 12.81 7.38
CA THR A 61 25.44 13.16 6.04
C THR A 61 26.12 12.37 4.91
N ARG A 62 26.91 11.35 5.26
CA ARG A 62 27.63 10.51 4.28
C ARG A 62 26.76 9.33 3.84
N TYR A 63 27.12 8.72 2.73
CA TYR A 63 26.49 7.46 2.29
C TYR A 63 26.58 6.39 3.38
N THR A 64 25.52 5.62 3.51
CA THR A 64 25.52 4.41 4.32
C THR A 64 25.95 3.19 3.48
N SER A 65 26.01 2.01 4.09
CA SER A 65 26.04 0.75 3.33
C SER A 65 24.86 0.68 2.36
N ASN A 66 25.06 0.07 1.19
CA ASN A 66 23.99 -0.10 0.20
C ASN A 66 22.76 -0.81 0.74
N ALA A 67 22.93 -1.79 1.62
CA ALA A 67 21.78 -2.45 2.27
C ALA A 67 21.18 -1.64 3.44
N GLY A 68 21.71 -0.47 3.76
CA GLY A 68 21.32 0.36 4.89
C GLY A 68 22.23 0.21 6.11
N LEU A 69 22.07 1.09 7.10
CA LEU A 69 22.80 1.05 8.37
C LEU A 69 22.65 -0.31 9.04
N LYS A 70 23.76 -0.87 9.51
CA LYS A 70 23.76 -2.18 10.21
C LYS A 70 22.83 -2.17 11.42
N GLU A 71 22.84 -1.08 12.17
CA GLU A 71 21.96 -0.90 13.34
C GLU A 71 20.49 -0.89 12.92
N LEU A 72 20.12 -0.13 11.89
CA LEU A 72 18.73 -0.07 11.41
C LEU A 72 18.27 -1.45 10.96
N ARG A 73 19.06 -2.20 10.19
CA ARG A 73 18.69 -3.55 9.76
C ARG A 73 18.48 -4.50 10.95
N ALA A 74 19.29 -4.37 11.98
CA ALA A 74 19.13 -5.14 13.21
C ALA A 74 17.84 -4.77 13.96
N GLU A 75 17.47 -3.48 14.01
CA GLU A 75 16.22 -3.04 14.62
C GLU A 75 15.00 -3.48 13.80
N ILE A 76 15.07 -3.42 12.47
CA ILE A 76 14.02 -3.95 11.59
C ILE A 76 13.77 -5.45 11.89
N ALA A 77 14.85 -6.26 11.95
CA ALA A 77 14.71 -7.69 12.23
C ALA A 77 14.10 -7.94 13.63
N ARG A 78 14.51 -7.19 14.66
CA ARG A 78 13.94 -7.26 16.02
C ARG A 78 12.46 -6.84 16.05
N TYR A 79 12.13 -5.78 15.37
CA TYR A 79 10.76 -5.29 15.27
C TYR A 79 9.84 -6.32 14.60
N LEU A 80 10.26 -6.90 13.49
CA LEU A 80 9.49 -7.90 12.76
C LEU A 80 9.30 -9.19 13.58
N ASP A 81 10.32 -9.65 14.31
CA ASP A 81 10.19 -10.81 15.21
C ASP A 81 9.20 -10.50 16.35
N ARG A 82 9.35 -9.36 17.00
CA ARG A 82 8.53 -8.95 18.15
C ARG A 82 7.06 -8.68 17.78
N ARG A 83 6.82 -8.01 16.63
CA ARG A 83 5.47 -7.54 16.23
C ARG A 83 4.73 -8.53 15.34
N MET A 84 5.44 -9.30 14.52
CA MET A 84 4.85 -10.09 13.44
C MET A 84 5.34 -11.55 13.45
N GLY A 85 6.25 -11.95 14.35
CA GLY A 85 6.80 -13.30 14.39
C GLY A 85 7.69 -13.67 13.21
N LEU A 86 8.17 -12.67 12.45
CA LEU A 86 9.02 -12.85 11.28
C LEU A 86 10.49 -12.79 11.67
N LYS A 87 11.26 -13.82 11.35
CA LYS A 87 12.67 -13.95 11.71
C LYS A 87 13.55 -13.83 10.48
N TYR A 88 14.41 -12.81 10.44
CA TYR A 88 15.35 -12.54 9.36
C TYR A 88 16.77 -12.31 9.88
N ASP A 89 17.78 -12.80 9.14
CA ASP A 89 19.16 -12.41 9.35
C ASP A 89 19.36 -10.95 8.89
N PRO A 90 19.62 -10.00 9.81
CA PRO A 90 19.76 -8.59 9.46
C PRO A 90 20.94 -8.32 8.54
N ALA A 91 21.91 -9.23 8.45
CA ALA A 91 23.07 -9.05 7.58
C ALA A 91 22.83 -9.43 6.13
N LYS A 92 21.88 -10.37 5.86
CA LYS A 92 21.69 -10.99 4.54
C LYS A 92 20.30 -10.91 3.99
N GLU A 93 19.28 -10.72 4.85
CA GLU A 93 17.87 -10.87 4.52
C GLU A 93 17.07 -9.58 4.69
N VAL A 94 17.75 -8.45 4.97
CA VAL A 94 17.12 -7.13 5.14
C VAL A 94 17.79 -6.11 4.22
N LEU A 95 16.99 -5.42 3.41
CA LEU A 95 17.41 -4.31 2.55
C LEU A 95 16.56 -3.07 2.89
N VAL A 96 17.23 -1.97 3.25
CA VAL A 96 16.61 -0.65 3.46
C VAL A 96 16.47 0.06 2.13
N THR A 97 15.28 0.61 1.85
CA THR A 97 14.92 1.18 0.53
C THR A 97 14.35 2.60 0.65
N VAL A 98 14.25 3.30 -0.47
CA VAL A 98 13.62 4.64 -0.58
C VAL A 98 12.09 4.49 -0.62
N GLY A 99 11.51 4.10 0.52
CA GLY A 99 10.10 3.75 0.67
C GLY A 99 9.77 2.36 0.15
N GLY A 100 8.54 1.90 0.45
CA GLY A 100 8.04 0.59 0.00
C GLY A 100 7.95 0.47 -1.51
N SER A 101 7.70 1.58 -2.23
CA SER A 101 7.60 1.56 -3.71
C SER A 101 8.91 1.13 -4.38
N GLU A 102 10.07 1.54 -3.85
CA GLU A 102 11.35 1.03 -4.35
C GLU A 102 11.52 -0.45 -4.05
N ALA A 103 11.15 -0.90 -2.85
CA ALA A 103 11.22 -2.31 -2.49
C ALA A 103 10.38 -3.19 -3.44
N ILE A 104 9.18 -2.72 -3.82
CA ILE A 104 8.31 -3.37 -4.80
C ILE A 104 8.99 -3.41 -6.18
N ASP A 105 9.50 -2.27 -6.67
CA ASP A 105 10.18 -2.17 -7.96
C ASP A 105 11.39 -3.11 -8.02
N MET A 106 12.25 -3.08 -7.00
CA MET A 106 13.44 -3.94 -6.93
C MET A 106 13.08 -5.44 -6.88
N CYS A 107 12.01 -5.81 -6.17
CA CYS A 107 11.55 -7.19 -6.10
C CYS A 107 11.07 -7.67 -7.48
N ILE A 108 10.21 -6.91 -8.14
CA ILE A 108 9.69 -7.26 -9.46
C ILE A 108 10.83 -7.35 -10.48
N ARG A 109 11.72 -6.36 -10.56
CA ARG A 109 12.90 -6.38 -11.44
C ARG A 109 13.86 -7.54 -11.18
N THR A 110 13.93 -8.02 -9.94
CA THR A 110 14.79 -9.16 -9.58
C THR A 110 14.23 -10.48 -10.05
N LEU A 111 12.90 -10.62 -10.08
CA LEU A 111 12.21 -11.90 -10.27
C LEU A 111 11.63 -12.08 -11.66
N VAL A 112 11.17 -10.99 -12.30
CA VAL A 112 10.37 -11.02 -13.52
C VAL A 112 11.24 -10.87 -14.77
N GLN A 113 11.04 -11.73 -15.73
CA GLN A 113 11.64 -11.69 -17.07
C GLN A 113 10.55 -11.36 -18.11
N PRO A 114 10.95 -10.94 -19.33
CA PRO A 114 9.99 -10.71 -20.41
C PRO A 114 9.08 -11.92 -20.67
N GLY A 115 7.77 -11.69 -20.55
CA GLY A 115 6.75 -12.72 -20.76
C GLY A 115 6.35 -13.52 -19.52
N ASP A 116 7.02 -13.35 -18.38
CA ASP A 116 6.57 -13.90 -17.09
C ASP A 116 5.28 -13.23 -16.64
N GLU A 117 4.35 -14.00 -16.10
CA GLU A 117 3.09 -13.52 -15.57
C GLU A 117 3.19 -13.15 -14.08
N VAL A 118 2.63 -12.00 -13.73
CA VAL A 118 2.52 -11.51 -12.36
C VAL A 118 1.05 -11.41 -11.99
N ILE A 119 0.61 -12.21 -11.02
CA ILE A 119 -0.77 -12.18 -10.52
C ILE A 119 -0.93 -10.99 -9.57
N ILE A 120 -1.92 -10.15 -9.85
CA ILE A 120 -2.24 -8.91 -9.13
C ILE A 120 -3.71 -8.95 -8.71
N PRO A 121 -4.02 -9.12 -7.40
CA PRO A 121 -5.37 -8.96 -6.89
C PRO A 121 -5.89 -7.53 -7.10
N GLU A 122 -7.11 -7.36 -7.58
CA GLU A 122 -7.78 -6.07 -7.79
C GLU A 122 -9.08 -5.98 -6.98
N PRO A 123 -9.44 -4.78 -6.47
CA PRO A 123 -8.74 -3.50 -6.61
C PRO A 123 -7.48 -3.42 -5.76
N CYS A 124 -6.45 -2.69 -6.23
CA CYS A 124 -5.17 -2.58 -5.53
C CYS A 124 -4.46 -1.25 -5.79
N PHE A 125 -3.35 -1.03 -5.09
CA PHE A 125 -2.52 0.15 -5.28
C PHE A 125 -1.91 0.18 -6.69
N VAL A 126 -1.92 1.36 -7.29
CA VAL A 126 -1.70 1.61 -8.72
C VAL A 126 -0.28 1.36 -9.25
N CYS A 127 0.70 1.02 -8.40
CA CYS A 127 2.08 0.88 -8.85
C CYS A 127 2.42 -0.52 -9.40
N TYR A 128 1.67 -1.57 -9.04
CA TYR A 128 2.08 -2.95 -9.36
C TYR A 128 2.05 -3.25 -10.86
N GLU A 129 0.96 -2.91 -11.54
CA GLU A 129 0.82 -3.12 -12.98
C GLU A 129 1.88 -2.37 -13.80
N PRO A 130 2.08 -1.03 -13.62
CA PRO A 130 3.11 -0.30 -14.35
C PRO A 130 4.52 -0.84 -14.15
N ILE A 131 4.88 -1.19 -12.91
CA ILE A 131 6.21 -1.74 -12.60
C ILE A 131 6.39 -3.11 -13.26
N THR A 132 5.35 -3.97 -13.23
CA THR A 132 5.36 -5.26 -13.92
C THR A 132 5.59 -5.08 -15.42
N THR A 133 4.84 -4.19 -16.06
CA THR A 133 4.96 -3.90 -17.50
C THR A 133 6.32 -3.34 -17.86
N LEU A 134 6.85 -2.39 -17.08
CA LEU A 134 8.19 -1.83 -17.28
C LEU A 134 9.31 -2.87 -17.11
N SER A 135 9.08 -3.92 -16.34
CA SER A 135 9.99 -5.04 -16.18
C SER A 135 9.85 -6.11 -17.28
N GLY A 136 8.93 -5.91 -18.23
CA GLY A 136 8.65 -6.85 -19.32
C GLY A 136 7.68 -7.98 -18.94
N GLY A 137 7.16 -7.96 -17.71
CA GLY A 137 6.17 -8.92 -17.23
C GLY A 137 4.77 -8.65 -17.77
N VAL A 138 3.92 -9.65 -17.66
CA VAL A 138 2.50 -9.62 -18.06
C VAL A 138 1.64 -9.58 -16.79
N PRO A 139 0.94 -8.49 -16.49
CA PRO A 139 0.01 -8.45 -15.36
C PRO A 139 -1.20 -9.33 -15.62
N VAL A 140 -1.53 -10.18 -14.63
CA VAL A 140 -2.72 -11.04 -14.63
C VAL A 140 -3.59 -10.63 -13.44
N HIS A 141 -4.72 -9.98 -13.73
CA HIS A 141 -5.59 -9.43 -12.69
C HIS A 141 -6.57 -10.48 -12.16
N VAL A 142 -6.71 -10.54 -10.83
CA VAL A 142 -7.67 -11.39 -10.14
C VAL A 142 -8.61 -10.52 -9.31
N ALA A 143 -9.89 -10.51 -9.66
CA ALA A 143 -10.88 -9.69 -8.98
C ALA A 143 -11.16 -10.18 -7.56
N CYS A 144 -10.98 -9.30 -6.58
CA CYS A 144 -11.42 -9.46 -5.20
C CYS A 144 -12.76 -8.71 -5.03
N ARG A 145 -13.81 -9.40 -4.60
CA ARG A 145 -15.17 -8.88 -4.61
C ARG A 145 -15.66 -8.51 -3.22
N GLN A 146 -16.62 -7.62 -3.14
CA GLN A 146 -17.20 -7.19 -1.87
C GLN A 146 -17.87 -8.35 -1.11
N GLU A 147 -18.51 -9.28 -1.81
CA GLU A 147 -19.12 -10.49 -1.22
C GLU A 147 -18.10 -11.40 -0.53
N ASP A 148 -16.83 -11.34 -0.93
CA ASP A 148 -15.70 -12.03 -0.30
C ASP A 148 -14.88 -11.08 0.59
N GLU A 149 -15.45 -9.97 1.03
CA GLU A 149 -14.77 -8.93 1.82
C GLU A 149 -13.50 -8.38 1.13
N PHE A 150 -13.47 -8.35 -0.19
CA PHE A 150 -12.31 -7.99 -1.02
C PHE A 150 -11.06 -8.83 -0.75
N ARG A 151 -11.20 -10.07 -0.26
CA ARG A 151 -10.11 -11.02 -0.06
C ARG A 151 -9.76 -11.74 -1.37
N LEU A 152 -8.50 -12.15 -1.49
CA LEU A 152 -8.08 -13.04 -2.56
C LEU A 152 -8.54 -14.47 -2.26
N ARG A 153 -9.42 -15.01 -3.10
CA ARG A 153 -9.91 -16.39 -3.00
C ARG A 153 -8.88 -17.39 -3.56
N ALA A 154 -8.67 -18.49 -2.87
CA ALA A 154 -7.74 -19.54 -3.29
C ALA A 154 -8.14 -20.20 -4.62
N ASP A 155 -9.45 -20.39 -4.87
CA ASP A 155 -9.97 -20.90 -6.13
C ASP A 155 -9.74 -19.95 -7.30
N ALA A 156 -9.92 -18.63 -7.08
CA ALA A 156 -9.62 -17.60 -8.07
C ALA A 156 -8.12 -17.52 -8.38
N LEU A 157 -7.26 -17.59 -7.34
CA LEU A 157 -5.82 -17.68 -7.54
C LEU A 157 -5.44 -18.92 -8.37
N LYS A 158 -5.97 -20.08 -8.00
CA LYS A 158 -5.69 -21.34 -8.70
C LYS A 158 -6.07 -21.29 -10.18
N ALA A 159 -7.20 -20.66 -10.49
CA ALA A 159 -7.67 -20.49 -11.88
C ALA A 159 -6.79 -19.55 -12.71
N ALA A 160 -6.10 -18.59 -12.07
CA ALA A 160 -5.24 -17.62 -12.73
C ALA A 160 -3.80 -18.14 -12.97
N ILE A 161 -3.39 -19.23 -12.31
CA ILE A 161 -2.05 -19.77 -12.45
C ILE A 161 -1.88 -20.48 -13.79
N THR A 162 -0.80 -20.14 -14.48
CA THR A 162 -0.33 -20.80 -15.72
C THR A 162 1.13 -21.24 -15.56
N PRO A 163 1.70 -22.00 -16.52
CA PRO A 163 3.13 -22.31 -16.52
C PRO A 163 4.06 -21.08 -16.60
N LYS A 164 3.53 -19.90 -16.96
CA LYS A 164 4.28 -18.64 -17.04
C LYS A 164 4.20 -17.83 -15.75
N THR A 165 3.35 -18.23 -14.80
CA THR A 165 3.17 -17.48 -13.55
C THR A 165 4.44 -17.53 -12.72
N LYS A 166 5.00 -16.35 -12.45
CA LYS A 166 6.28 -16.18 -11.75
C LYS A 166 6.11 -15.58 -10.36
N LEU A 167 5.19 -14.63 -10.22
CA LEU A 167 5.05 -13.84 -9.01
C LEU A 167 3.56 -13.64 -8.67
N LEU A 168 3.23 -13.78 -7.39
CA LEU A 168 1.97 -13.35 -6.81
C LEU A 168 2.23 -12.11 -5.94
N ILE A 169 1.49 -11.03 -6.17
CA ILE A 169 1.49 -9.85 -5.29
C ILE A 169 0.37 -10.01 -4.26
N MET A 170 0.70 -9.85 -2.98
CA MET A 170 -0.22 -9.92 -1.84
C MET A 170 -0.27 -8.56 -1.14
N PRO A 171 -1.15 -7.61 -1.57
CA PRO A 171 -1.17 -6.25 -1.06
C PRO A 171 -2.17 -6.10 0.10
N PHE A 172 -1.90 -6.74 1.24
CA PHE A 172 -2.78 -6.73 2.40
C PHE A 172 -2.07 -6.36 3.70
N PRO A 173 -2.67 -5.48 4.56
CA PRO A 173 -3.97 -4.79 4.40
C PRO A 173 -4.03 -3.90 3.16
N ASN A 174 -5.18 -3.92 2.49
CA ASN A 174 -5.30 -3.45 1.11
C ASN A 174 -5.59 -1.94 1.00
N ASN A 175 -4.99 -1.29 0.04
CA ASN A 175 -5.39 -0.03 -0.55
C ASN A 175 -5.96 -0.33 -1.94
N PRO A 176 -7.26 -0.10 -2.21
CA PRO A 176 -8.16 0.90 -1.60
C PRO A 176 -9.19 0.35 -0.60
N SER A 177 -9.41 -0.96 -0.51
CA SER A 177 -10.58 -1.52 0.17
C SER A 177 -10.48 -1.57 1.69
N GLY A 178 -9.25 -1.56 2.25
CA GLY A 178 -9.02 -1.83 3.67
C GLY A 178 -9.24 -3.29 4.06
N ALA A 179 -9.33 -4.20 3.10
CA ALA A 179 -9.42 -5.64 3.33
C ALA A 179 -8.15 -6.18 3.98
N VAL A 180 -8.32 -7.21 4.78
CA VAL A 180 -7.25 -8.01 5.37
C VAL A 180 -7.44 -9.47 4.99
N MET A 181 -6.35 -10.23 4.97
CA MET A 181 -6.40 -11.69 4.85
C MET A 181 -6.29 -12.30 6.24
N GLU A 182 -7.22 -13.16 6.60
CA GLU A 182 -7.14 -13.92 7.85
C GLU A 182 -6.19 -15.11 7.68
N ARG A 183 -5.81 -15.75 8.79
CA ARG A 183 -4.89 -16.89 8.76
C ARG A 183 -5.38 -18.00 7.83
N GLU A 184 -6.66 -18.32 7.91
CA GLU A 184 -7.29 -19.40 7.13
C GLU A 184 -7.25 -19.10 5.61
N ASP A 185 -7.46 -17.83 5.22
CA ASP A 185 -7.32 -17.40 3.83
C ASP A 185 -5.88 -17.58 3.35
N LEU A 186 -4.91 -17.16 4.17
CA LEU A 186 -3.48 -17.27 3.85
C LEU A 186 -3.02 -18.74 3.77
N GLU A 187 -3.54 -19.62 4.63
CA GLU A 187 -3.27 -21.06 4.58
C GLU A 187 -3.81 -21.68 3.29
N ALA A 188 -5.00 -21.28 2.84
CA ALA A 188 -5.58 -21.72 1.57
C ALA A 188 -4.74 -21.23 0.37
N ILE A 189 -4.25 -19.99 0.39
CA ILE A 189 -3.32 -19.46 -0.61
C ILE A 189 -2.00 -20.24 -0.60
N ALA A 190 -1.43 -20.47 0.57
CA ALA A 190 -0.17 -21.23 0.71
C ALA A 190 -0.30 -22.65 0.14
N GLU A 191 -1.46 -23.32 0.34
CA GLU A 191 -1.72 -24.64 -0.22
C GLU A 191 -1.74 -24.61 -1.76
N VAL A 192 -2.34 -23.60 -2.39
CA VAL A 192 -2.32 -23.42 -3.85
C VAL A 192 -0.90 -23.25 -4.38
N LEU A 193 -0.05 -22.55 -3.62
CA LEU A 193 1.35 -22.30 -4.01
C LEU A 193 2.28 -23.47 -3.75
N ARG A 194 1.87 -24.47 -2.96
CA ARG A 194 2.69 -25.64 -2.63
C ARG A 194 3.07 -26.41 -3.89
N GLY A 195 4.34 -26.80 -4.00
CA GLY A 195 4.87 -27.52 -5.16
C GLY A 195 5.07 -26.67 -6.42
N THR A 196 4.78 -25.37 -6.37
CA THR A 196 5.07 -24.42 -7.45
C THR A 196 6.39 -23.68 -7.20
N ASN A 197 6.92 -23.04 -8.25
CA ASN A 197 8.06 -22.11 -8.16
C ASN A 197 7.62 -20.64 -8.13
N ILE A 198 6.34 -20.37 -7.81
CA ILE A 198 5.81 -19.01 -7.74
C ILE A 198 6.34 -18.32 -6.48
N MET A 199 6.91 -17.14 -6.66
CA MET A 199 7.34 -16.26 -5.57
C MET A 199 6.17 -15.39 -5.10
N VAL A 200 6.26 -14.88 -3.88
CA VAL A 200 5.28 -13.97 -3.31
C VAL A 200 5.95 -12.64 -2.97
N LEU A 201 5.38 -11.53 -3.43
CA LEU A 201 5.65 -10.19 -2.90
C LEU A 201 4.51 -9.84 -1.96
N SER A 202 4.79 -9.83 -0.66
CA SER A 202 3.82 -9.45 0.36
C SER A 202 4.02 -7.99 0.74
N ASP A 203 3.16 -7.09 0.22
CA ASP A 203 3.18 -5.68 0.59
C ASP A 203 2.37 -5.48 1.87
N GLU A 204 3.09 -5.33 2.97
CA GLU A 204 2.56 -5.25 4.33
C GLU A 204 2.70 -3.83 4.92
N ILE A 205 2.73 -2.79 4.06
CA ILE A 205 2.95 -1.40 4.49
C ILE A 205 1.91 -0.90 5.50
N TYR A 206 0.74 -1.54 5.55
CA TYR A 206 -0.35 -1.22 6.48
C TYR A 206 -0.50 -2.24 7.63
N ALA A 207 0.47 -3.14 7.84
CA ALA A 207 0.37 -4.23 8.83
C ALA A 207 0.00 -3.75 10.23
N GLU A 208 0.51 -2.61 10.69
CA GLU A 208 0.20 -2.04 12.00
C GLU A 208 -1.17 -1.35 12.07
N LEU A 209 -1.74 -0.99 10.94
CA LEU A 209 -3.08 -0.43 10.83
C LEU A 209 -4.10 -1.55 10.59
N ASN A 210 -4.20 -2.47 11.54
CA ASN A 210 -5.16 -3.57 11.58
C ASN A 210 -6.10 -3.37 12.77
N TYR A 211 -7.42 -3.41 12.51
CA TYR A 211 -8.48 -3.15 13.46
C TYR A 211 -9.26 -4.41 13.84
N GLY A 212 -8.82 -5.58 13.37
CA GLY A 212 -9.39 -6.87 13.69
C GLY A 212 -9.12 -7.32 15.13
N LEU A 213 -9.68 -8.46 15.52
CA LEU A 213 -9.44 -9.07 16.82
C LEU A 213 -8.03 -9.67 16.94
N GLN A 214 -7.43 -9.99 15.81
CA GLN A 214 -6.08 -10.54 15.72
C GLN A 214 -5.12 -9.50 15.14
N ASN A 215 -3.85 -9.60 15.48
CA ASN A 215 -2.79 -8.84 14.82
C ASN A 215 -2.68 -9.29 13.36
N HIS A 216 -2.04 -8.46 12.53
CA HIS A 216 -1.70 -8.83 11.16
C HIS A 216 -0.93 -10.16 11.13
N VAL A 217 -1.34 -11.03 10.23
CA VAL A 217 -0.64 -12.29 9.95
C VAL A 217 0.06 -12.15 8.61
N SER A 218 1.39 -12.27 8.61
CA SER A 218 2.15 -12.34 7.38
C SER A 218 2.12 -13.75 6.78
N ILE A 219 1.92 -13.86 5.47
CA ILE A 219 2.00 -15.15 4.78
C ILE A 219 3.38 -15.81 4.95
N ALA A 220 4.44 -15.03 5.14
CA ALA A 220 5.79 -15.53 5.36
C ALA A 220 5.96 -16.30 6.67
N THR A 221 5.00 -16.20 7.61
CA THR A 221 5.00 -16.98 8.85
C THR A 221 4.48 -18.41 8.68
N LEU A 222 3.83 -18.70 7.55
CA LEU A 222 3.25 -20.02 7.30
C LEU A 222 4.32 -21.02 6.83
N PRO A 223 4.13 -22.32 7.12
CA PRO A 223 5.07 -23.36 6.70
C PRO A 223 5.30 -23.36 5.18
N GLY A 224 6.56 -23.33 4.76
CA GLY A 224 6.96 -23.36 3.34
C GLY A 224 6.77 -22.02 2.60
N MET A 225 6.50 -20.94 3.33
CA MET A 225 6.29 -19.63 2.70
C MET A 225 7.45 -18.65 2.88
N ALA A 226 8.25 -18.80 3.94
CA ALA A 226 9.38 -17.93 4.19
C ALA A 226 10.40 -17.92 3.05
N GLU A 227 10.69 -19.10 2.47
CA GLU A 227 11.66 -19.27 1.40
C GLU A 227 11.20 -18.75 0.02
N ARG A 228 9.93 -18.38 -0.12
CA ARG A 228 9.36 -17.85 -1.38
C ARG A 228 8.74 -16.47 -1.25
N THR A 229 8.82 -15.84 -0.07
CA THR A 229 8.18 -14.53 0.17
C THR A 229 9.21 -13.43 0.35
N VAL A 230 9.02 -12.33 -0.37
CA VAL A 230 9.64 -11.04 -0.08
C VAL A 230 8.58 -10.18 0.59
N VAL A 231 8.78 -9.88 1.87
CA VAL A 231 7.95 -8.94 2.62
C VAL A 231 8.43 -7.52 2.37
N VAL A 232 7.54 -6.66 1.94
CA VAL A 232 7.76 -5.22 1.79
C VAL A 232 7.01 -4.49 2.89
N ASN A 233 7.70 -3.61 3.59
CA ASN A 233 7.11 -2.78 4.62
C ASN A 233 7.88 -1.45 4.72
N GLY A 234 7.52 -0.58 5.67
CA GLY A 234 8.21 0.70 5.80
C GLY A 234 7.62 1.59 6.90
N PHE A 235 8.11 2.82 6.91
CA PHE A 235 7.84 3.78 7.98
C PHE A 235 6.73 4.76 7.64
N SER A 236 6.36 4.84 6.35
CA SER A 236 5.44 5.84 5.80
C SER A 236 4.11 5.90 6.53
N LYS A 237 3.50 4.73 6.83
CA LYS A 237 2.15 4.63 7.38
C LYS A 237 2.17 4.40 8.88
N THR A 238 3.04 3.50 9.33
CA THR A 238 3.18 3.12 10.73
C THR A 238 3.62 4.28 11.62
N TYR A 239 4.51 5.16 11.11
CA TYR A 239 5.10 6.25 11.89
C TYR A 239 4.84 7.64 11.30
N ALA A 240 3.89 7.77 10.38
CA ALA A 240 3.60 9.02 9.68
C ALA A 240 4.87 9.65 9.04
N MET A 241 5.65 8.83 8.34
CA MET A 241 6.94 9.20 7.74
C MET A 241 6.89 9.18 6.21
N THR A 242 5.79 9.61 5.58
CA THR A 242 5.64 9.55 4.12
C THR A 242 6.72 10.33 3.38
N GLY A 243 7.02 11.55 3.81
CA GLY A 243 8.02 12.44 3.22
C GLY A 243 9.48 12.05 3.51
N TRP A 244 9.74 11.16 4.48
CA TRP A 244 11.08 10.68 4.81
C TRP A 244 11.62 9.67 3.82
N ARG A 245 10.77 9.12 2.97
CA ARG A 245 11.11 8.17 1.93
C ARG A 245 11.92 6.98 2.44
N LEU A 246 11.40 6.24 3.40
CA LEU A 246 12.08 5.08 3.98
C LEU A 246 11.15 3.87 4.08
N GLY A 247 11.66 2.74 3.60
CA GLY A 247 11.03 1.43 3.67
C GLY A 247 12.08 0.33 3.70
N TYR A 248 11.64 -0.89 3.61
CA TYR A 248 12.53 -2.05 3.58
C TYR A 248 11.88 -3.25 2.91
N ALA A 249 12.73 -4.14 2.40
CA ALA A 249 12.38 -5.48 1.95
C ALA A 249 13.08 -6.51 2.82
N CYS A 250 12.35 -7.56 3.19
CA CYS A 250 12.91 -8.73 3.90
C CYS A 250 12.53 -10.01 3.15
N GLY A 251 13.46 -10.95 3.02
CA GLY A 251 13.19 -12.20 2.30
C GLY A 251 14.43 -13.06 2.14
N PRO A 252 14.35 -14.10 1.30
CA PRO A 252 15.46 -15.04 1.11
C PRO A 252 16.76 -14.35 0.71
N ALA A 253 17.85 -14.66 1.39
CA ALA A 253 19.16 -14.02 1.20
C ALA A 253 19.64 -13.99 -0.28
N PRO A 254 19.43 -15.01 -1.12
CA PRO A 254 19.79 -14.94 -2.55
C PRO A 254 19.03 -13.83 -3.30
N ILE A 255 17.76 -13.62 -2.98
CA ILE A 255 16.91 -12.59 -3.60
C ILE A 255 17.32 -11.19 -3.11
N ILE A 256 17.42 -11.01 -1.80
CA ILE A 256 17.83 -9.72 -1.19
C ILE A 256 19.22 -9.29 -1.69
N ARG A 257 20.13 -10.22 -1.90
CA ARG A 257 21.44 -9.96 -2.49
C ARG A 257 21.36 -9.36 -3.90
N ILE A 258 20.44 -9.83 -4.74
CA ILE A 258 20.27 -9.29 -6.10
C ILE A 258 19.53 -7.94 -6.05
N MET A 259 18.48 -7.84 -5.24
CA MET A 259 17.80 -6.55 -4.99
C MET A 259 18.81 -5.48 -4.54
N THR A 260 19.73 -5.81 -3.63
CA THR A 260 20.78 -4.88 -3.18
C THR A 260 21.70 -4.42 -4.30
N LYS A 261 22.01 -5.27 -5.30
CA LYS A 261 22.81 -4.85 -6.47
C LYS A 261 22.07 -3.86 -7.35
N ILE A 262 20.77 -4.09 -7.57
CA ILE A 262 19.93 -3.17 -8.35
C ILE A 262 19.80 -1.84 -7.60
N HIS A 263 19.50 -1.87 -6.29
CA HIS A 263 19.46 -0.71 -5.41
C HIS A 263 20.75 0.11 -5.46
N GLN A 264 21.90 -0.55 -5.34
CA GLN A 264 23.21 0.10 -5.44
C GLN A 264 23.38 0.85 -6.76
N SER A 265 22.93 0.27 -7.88
CA SER A 265 23.10 0.87 -9.20
C SER A 265 22.11 2.00 -9.45
N ALA A 266 20.92 1.95 -8.86
CA ALA A 266 19.85 2.94 -9.10
C ALA A 266 19.92 4.12 -8.11
N ILE A 267 20.13 3.86 -6.83
CA ILE A 267 19.95 4.82 -5.72
C ILE A 267 21.23 4.96 -4.88
N MET A 268 22.08 3.95 -4.81
CA MET A 268 23.26 3.83 -3.96
C MET A 268 22.90 3.47 -2.51
N SER A 269 22.14 4.32 -1.81
CA SER A 269 21.64 4.07 -0.45
C SER A 269 20.44 4.95 -0.14
N ALA A 270 19.58 4.51 0.77
CA ALA A 270 18.47 5.31 1.27
C ALA A 270 18.96 6.54 2.07
N PRO A 271 18.15 7.61 2.23
CA PRO A 271 18.54 8.83 2.92
C PRO A 271 19.07 8.57 4.33
N THR A 272 20.27 9.02 4.61
CA THR A 272 20.99 8.73 5.87
C THR A 272 20.26 9.25 7.10
N THR A 273 19.77 10.50 7.05
CA THR A 273 18.99 11.12 8.13
C THR A 273 17.73 10.31 8.46
N SER A 274 17.02 9.85 7.43
CA SER A 274 15.82 9.02 7.61
C SER A 274 16.16 7.69 8.29
N GLN A 275 17.32 7.11 8.00
CA GLN A 275 17.72 5.85 8.62
C GLN A 275 18.02 6.01 10.12
N TYR A 276 18.67 7.10 10.54
CA TYR A 276 18.88 7.38 11.97
C TYR A 276 17.56 7.63 12.70
N ALA A 277 16.66 8.42 12.10
CA ALA A 277 15.34 8.67 12.65
C ALA A 277 14.52 7.36 12.81
N ALA A 278 14.63 6.46 11.85
CA ALA A 278 13.91 5.18 11.85
C ALA A 278 14.38 4.22 12.95
N ILE A 279 15.62 4.28 13.36
CA ILE A 279 16.12 3.50 14.51
C ILE A 279 15.32 3.86 15.77
N THR A 280 15.15 5.15 16.04
CA THR A 280 14.34 5.65 17.16
C THR A 280 12.87 5.26 17.01
N ALA A 281 12.32 5.36 15.79
CA ALA A 281 10.94 4.94 15.53
C ALA A 281 10.69 3.48 15.97
N LEU A 282 11.59 2.55 15.59
CA LEU A 282 11.46 1.13 15.90
C LEU A 282 11.70 0.79 17.38
N LYS A 283 12.52 1.57 18.07
CA LYS A 283 12.86 1.32 19.48
C LYS A 283 11.82 1.90 20.44
N ASP A 284 11.33 3.12 20.16
CA ASP A 284 10.73 3.94 21.19
C ASP A 284 9.29 4.39 20.89
N CYS A 285 8.74 4.09 19.68
CA CYS A 285 7.50 4.68 19.25
C CYS A 285 6.32 3.69 19.11
N ASP A 286 6.35 2.55 19.79
CA ASP A 286 5.21 1.60 19.78
C ASP A 286 3.90 2.24 20.28
N GLY A 287 3.97 3.07 21.33
CA GLY A 287 2.80 3.78 21.86
C GLY A 287 2.17 4.75 20.86
N GLU A 288 2.98 5.35 19.98
CA GLU A 288 2.48 6.24 18.93
C GLU A 288 1.73 5.46 17.85
N ILE A 289 2.17 4.24 17.51
CA ILE A 289 1.45 3.35 16.59
C ILE A 289 0.06 3.08 17.13
N GLU A 290 -0.03 2.67 18.40
CA GLU A 290 -1.30 2.33 19.04
C GLU A 290 -2.23 3.52 19.15
N ARG A 291 -1.70 4.70 19.47
CA ARG A 291 -2.48 5.96 19.51
C ARG A 291 -3.08 6.27 18.14
N MET A 292 -2.28 6.25 17.07
CA MET A 292 -2.76 6.51 15.71
C MET A 292 -3.76 5.45 15.24
N ARG A 293 -3.50 4.17 15.49
CA ARG A 293 -4.39 3.06 15.14
C ARG A 293 -5.77 3.21 15.82
N ASN A 294 -5.79 3.55 17.10
CA ASN A 294 -7.04 3.72 17.84
C ASN A 294 -7.86 4.91 17.31
N GLU A 295 -7.20 6.02 16.99
CA GLU A 295 -7.85 7.18 16.38
C GLU A 295 -8.44 6.83 15.00
N TYR A 296 -7.66 6.17 14.13
CA TYR A 296 -8.17 5.71 12.83
C TYR A 296 -9.34 4.73 12.98
N ASN A 297 -9.33 3.85 13.98
CA ASN A 297 -10.43 2.93 14.21
C ASN A 297 -11.73 3.64 14.60
N MET A 298 -11.68 4.74 15.37
CA MET A 298 -12.85 5.58 15.66
C MET A 298 -13.37 6.25 14.38
N ARG A 299 -12.49 6.86 13.59
CA ARG A 299 -12.85 7.51 12.32
C ARG A 299 -13.39 6.52 11.29
N ARG A 300 -12.84 5.33 11.20
CA ARG A 300 -13.33 4.22 10.39
C ARG A 300 -14.80 3.93 10.67
N ARG A 301 -15.15 3.74 11.95
CA ARG A 301 -16.53 3.46 12.36
C ARG A 301 -17.48 4.58 11.99
N LEU A 302 -17.08 5.84 12.20
CA LEU A 302 -17.86 7.01 11.79
C LEU A 302 -18.14 6.99 10.29
N VAL A 303 -17.11 6.82 9.47
CA VAL A 303 -17.19 6.88 8.01
C VAL A 303 -18.04 5.72 7.46
N VAL A 304 -17.77 4.49 7.87
CA VAL A 304 -18.51 3.30 7.42
C VAL A 304 -20.00 3.40 7.78
N LYS A 305 -20.29 3.76 9.04
CA LYS A 305 -21.68 3.97 9.48
C LYS A 305 -22.37 5.05 8.62
N SER A 306 -21.71 6.16 8.38
CA SER A 306 -22.29 7.28 7.63
C SER A 306 -22.61 6.90 6.19
N PHE A 307 -21.75 6.15 5.49
CA PHE A 307 -22.03 5.67 4.14
C PHE A 307 -23.20 4.70 4.11
N ASN A 308 -23.25 3.74 5.02
CA ASN A 308 -24.38 2.80 5.11
C ASN A 308 -25.70 3.53 5.44
N ASP A 309 -25.68 4.50 6.36
CA ASP A 309 -26.86 5.36 6.70
C ASP A 309 -27.34 6.21 5.50
N MET A 310 -26.48 6.46 4.51
CA MET A 310 -26.82 7.18 3.27
C MET A 310 -27.26 6.24 2.13
N GLY A 311 -27.33 4.93 2.35
CA GLY A 311 -27.70 3.95 1.33
C GLY A 311 -26.57 3.54 0.38
N LEU A 312 -25.33 3.93 0.67
CA LEU A 312 -24.13 3.46 -0.02
C LEU A 312 -23.53 2.28 0.75
N SER A 313 -23.78 1.06 0.30
CA SER A 313 -23.24 -0.14 0.95
C SER A 313 -21.71 -0.03 1.07
N CYS A 314 -21.21 -0.02 2.30
CA CYS A 314 -19.79 0.07 2.59
C CYS A 314 -19.35 -1.16 3.38
N PHE A 315 -18.48 -1.96 2.78
CA PHE A 315 -17.77 -3.02 3.47
C PHE A 315 -17.04 -2.43 4.70
N GLU A 316 -16.99 -3.17 5.79
CA GLU A 316 -16.27 -2.75 6.99
C GLU A 316 -14.78 -3.06 6.85
N PRO A 317 -13.91 -2.08 6.51
CA PRO A 317 -12.49 -2.32 6.35
C PRO A 317 -11.86 -2.67 7.70
N ARG A 318 -11.02 -3.70 7.72
CA ARG A 318 -10.30 -4.10 8.93
C ARG A 318 -8.83 -3.67 8.93
N GLY A 319 -8.38 -3.02 7.85
CA GLY A 319 -7.01 -2.54 7.73
C GLY A 319 -6.88 -1.21 7.01
N ALA A 320 -5.67 -0.66 6.97
CA ALA A 320 -5.30 0.62 6.37
C ALA A 320 -6.11 1.80 6.96
N PHE A 321 -6.33 2.86 6.19
CA PHE A 321 -7.18 4.00 6.58
C PHE A 321 -8.11 4.45 5.43
N TYR A 322 -8.67 3.46 4.72
CA TYR A 322 -9.59 3.68 3.61
C TYR A 322 -10.92 2.97 3.82
N ALA A 323 -11.99 3.61 3.38
CA ALA A 323 -13.29 3.02 3.14
C ALA A 323 -13.54 2.96 1.62
N PHE A 324 -14.29 1.95 1.17
CA PHE A 324 -14.54 1.70 -0.25
C PHE A 324 -16.03 1.46 -0.49
N PRO A 325 -16.88 2.52 -0.28
CA PRO A 325 -18.31 2.41 -0.48
C PRO A 325 -18.69 2.08 -1.92
N CYS A 326 -19.70 1.23 -2.08
CA CYS A 326 -20.35 0.93 -3.33
C CYS A 326 -21.28 2.10 -3.71
N ILE A 327 -21.03 2.71 -4.86
CA ILE A 327 -21.81 3.85 -5.35
C ILE A 327 -22.84 3.46 -6.45
N LYS A 328 -23.00 2.16 -6.73
CA LYS A 328 -23.89 1.65 -7.80
C LYS A 328 -25.34 2.10 -7.62
N SER A 329 -25.79 2.27 -6.38
CA SER A 329 -27.15 2.79 -6.09
C SER A 329 -27.38 4.21 -6.58
N SER A 330 -26.31 4.98 -6.85
CA SER A 330 -26.42 6.32 -7.44
C SER A 330 -26.80 6.31 -8.93
N GLY A 331 -26.66 5.18 -9.62
CA GLY A 331 -26.83 5.06 -11.07
C GLY A 331 -25.69 5.66 -11.90
N MET A 332 -24.63 6.16 -11.27
CA MET A 332 -23.49 6.79 -11.92
C MET A 332 -22.30 5.83 -12.02
N SER A 333 -21.42 6.05 -13.00
CA SER A 333 -20.09 5.43 -13.01
C SER A 333 -19.20 6.01 -11.89
N SER A 334 -18.11 5.31 -11.53
CA SER A 334 -17.18 5.76 -10.50
C SER A 334 -16.60 7.14 -10.82
N GLU A 335 -16.20 7.37 -12.08
CA GLU A 335 -15.64 8.66 -12.49
C GLU A 335 -16.68 9.77 -12.50
N GLU A 336 -17.89 9.50 -13.01
CA GLU A 336 -19.00 10.47 -13.04
C GLU A 336 -19.38 10.90 -11.62
N PHE A 337 -19.55 9.95 -10.70
CA PHE A 337 -19.88 10.23 -9.30
C PHE A 337 -18.83 11.14 -8.65
N CYS A 338 -17.54 10.77 -8.75
CA CYS A 338 -16.48 11.54 -8.13
C CYS A 338 -16.30 12.93 -8.74
N THR A 339 -16.46 13.06 -10.07
CA THR A 339 -16.36 14.34 -10.78
C THR A 339 -17.51 15.28 -10.37
N LYS A 340 -18.76 14.80 -10.43
CA LYS A 340 -19.93 15.61 -10.02
C LYS A 340 -19.87 16.01 -8.54
N LEU A 341 -19.44 15.09 -7.67
CA LEU A 341 -19.29 15.40 -6.24
C LEU A 341 -18.26 16.50 -6.01
N LEU A 342 -17.13 16.44 -6.73
CA LEU A 342 -16.10 17.47 -6.66
C LEU A 342 -16.63 18.83 -7.16
N GLU A 343 -17.26 18.85 -8.33
CA GLU A 343 -17.76 20.08 -8.96
C GLU A 343 -18.90 20.75 -8.17
N GLN A 344 -19.84 19.95 -7.65
CA GLN A 344 -21.07 20.47 -7.02
C GLN A 344 -20.92 20.71 -5.52
N LYS A 345 -20.09 19.90 -4.83
CA LYS A 345 -19.99 19.94 -3.37
C LYS A 345 -18.57 20.16 -2.84
N HIS A 346 -17.60 20.32 -3.73
CA HIS A 346 -16.20 20.54 -3.39
C HIS A 346 -15.66 19.45 -2.42
N VAL A 347 -16.00 18.19 -2.71
CA VAL A 347 -15.46 17.02 -1.99
C VAL A 347 -14.75 16.12 -2.98
N ALA A 348 -13.45 15.92 -2.81
CA ALA A 348 -12.63 15.06 -3.62
C ALA A 348 -12.47 13.68 -2.98
N ILE A 349 -12.96 12.66 -3.66
CA ILE A 349 -12.71 11.23 -3.39
C ILE A 349 -12.19 10.59 -4.67
N ILE A 350 -11.65 9.38 -4.59
CA ILE A 350 -11.02 8.75 -5.75
C ILE A 350 -11.95 7.69 -6.36
N PRO A 351 -12.23 7.73 -7.67
CA PRO A 351 -13.05 6.73 -8.32
C PRO A 351 -12.39 5.34 -8.22
N GLY A 352 -13.21 4.33 -7.97
CA GLY A 352 -12.72 2.98 -7.68
C GLY A 352 -11.99 2.34 -8.87
N ASN A 353 -12.38 2.65 -10.10
CA ASN A 353 -11.74 2.17 -11.32
C ASN A 353 -10.29 2.69 -11.50
N ALA A 354 -9.87 3.70 -10.74
CA ALA A 354 -8.46 4.11 -10.67
C ALA A 354 -7.57 3.03 -10.01
N PHE A 355 -8.15 2.05 -9.31
CA PHE A 355 -7.46 0.95 -8.63
C PHE A 355 -7.59 -0.40 -9.35
N GLY A 356 -8.01 -0.37 -10.61
CA GLY A 356 -8.26 -1.53 -11.44
C GLY A 356 -9.71 -1.64 -11.89
N ALA A 357 -9.96 -2.42 -12.93
CA ALA A 357 -11.30 -2.54 -13.54
C ALA A 357 -12.36 -3.06 -12.55
N SER A 358 -11.99 -3.94 -11.63
CA SER A 358 -12.88 -4.49 -10.60
C SER A 358 -13.34 -3.45 -9.56
N GLY A 359 -12.68 -2.29 -9.52
CA GLY A 359 -13.09 -1.16 -8.67
C GLY A 359 -14.22 -0.29 -9.24
N GLU A 360 -14.69 -0.55 -10.46
CA GLU A 360 -15.83 0.18 -11.02
C GLU A 360 -17.12 -0.03 -10.20
N GLY A 361 -17.83 1.06 -9.96
CA GLY A 361 -18.99 1.10 -9.07
C GLY A 361 -18.66 1.32 -7.59
N TYR A 362 -17.42 1.70 -7.30
CA TYR A 362 -16.94 2.05 -5.97
C TYR A 362 -16.21 3.39 -5.98
N ALA A 363 -15.97 3.94 -4.77
CA ALA A 363 -15.13 5.10 -4.59
C ALA A 363 -14.25 4.93 -3.35
N ARG A 364 -12.96 5.32 -3.42
CA ARG A 364 -12.07 5.28 -2.25
C ARG A 364 -12.16 6.58 -1.46
N VAL A 365 -12.37 6.43 -0.17
CA VAL A 365 -12.40 7.52 0.83
C VAL A 365 -11.34 7.25 1.88
N SER A 366 -10.38 8.16 2.06
CA SER A 366 -9.45 8.13 3.16
C SER A 366 -10.11 8.72 4.41
N TYR A 367 -9.96 8.04 5.56
CA TYR A 367 -10.35 8.60 6.86
C TYR A 367 -9.16 9.09 7.70
N ALA A 368 -8.00 9.23 7.07
CA ALA A 368 -6.83 9.89 7.66
C ALA A 368 -6.97 11.42 7.60
N TYR A 369 -8.03 11.95 8.24
CA TYR A 369 -8.36 13.37 8.35
C TYR A 369 -9.03 13.64 9.69
N SER A 370 -9.06 14.90 10.14
CA SER A 370 -9.74 15.25 11.38
C SER A 370 -11.23 14.90 11.33
N VAL A 371 -11.82 14.66 12.49
CA VAL A 371 -13.26 14.33 12.60
C VAL A 371 -14.12 15.45 12.02
N GLU A 372 -13.73 16.72 12.21
CA GLU A 372 -14.44 17.88 11.68
C GLU A 372 -14.48 17.86 10.14
N HIS A 373 -13.33 17.59 9.48
CA HIS A 373 -13.26 17.46 8.02
C HIS A 373 -14.10 16.28 7.52
N LEU A 374 -14.04 15.14 8.20
CA LEU A 374 -14.83 13.97 7.85
C LEU A 374 -16.33 14.23 7.96
N MET A 375 -16.78 14.86 9.04
CA MET A 375 -18.20 15.19 9.25
C MET A 375 -18.71 16.17 8.21
N GLU A 376 -17.94 17.20 7.88
CA GLU A 376 -18.33 18.17 6.85
C GLU A 376 -18.38 17.51 5.45
N ALA A 377 -17.38 16.68 5.11
CA ALA A 377 -17.43 15.94 3.86
C ALA A 377 -18.64 15.01 3.78
N ILE A 378 -18.94 14.26 4.85
CA ILE A 378 -20.11 13.38 4.95
C ILE A 378 -21.42 14.16 4.77
N ARG A 379 -21.54 15.35 5.36
CA ARG A 379 -22.69 16.24 5.19
C ARG A 379 -22.87 16.62 3.72
N ARG A 380 -21.81 17.08 3.06
CA ARG A 380 -21.82 17.45 1.63
C ARG A 380 -22.13 16.26 0.71
N ILE A 381 -21.59 15.08 1.00
CA ILE A 381 -21.90 13.85 0.24
C ILE A 381 -23.39 13.50 0.38
N ARG A 382 -23.96 13.60 1.58
CA ARG A 382 -25.40 13.37 1.80
C ARG A 382 -26.27 14.34 1.01
N GLU A 383 -25.93 15.61 0.97
CA GLU A 383 -26.64 16.61 0.16
C GLU A 383 -26.53 16.29 -1.33
N PHE A 384 -25.34 15.92 -1.81
CA PHE A 384 -25.12 15.49 -3.19
C PHE A 384 -26.04 14.31 -3.57
N LEU A 385 -26.11 13.29 -2.72
CA LEU A 385 -26.97 12.12 -2.97
C LEU A 385 -28.45 12.49 -3.02
N ASN A 386 -28.94 13.35 -2.11
CA ASN A 386 -30.33 13.81 -2.07
C ASN A 386 -30.72 14.60 -3.32
N GLU A 387 -29.77 15.33 -3.91
CA GLU A 387 -30.01 16.17 -5.09
C GLU A 387 -29.90 15.37 -6.41
N ASN A 388 -29.05 14.34 -6.46
CA ASN A 388 -28.70 13.67 -7.70
C ASN A 388 -29.17 12.19 -7.78
N CYS A 389 -29.56 11.57 -6.66
CA CYS A 389 -30.00 10.19 -6.60
C CYS A 389 -31.42 10.13 -6.04
N LYS A 390 -32.40 9.74 -6.89
CA LYS A 390 -33.81 9.56 -6.50
C LYS A 390 -34.13 8.07 -6.37
#